data_b366f9cfffc567d229c1336ba685ec0c
#
_entry.id   b366f9cfffc567d229c1336ba685ec0c
#
_cell.length_a   1.000
_cell.length_b   1.000
_cell.length_c   1.000
_cell.angle_alpha   90.00
_cell.angle_beta   90.00
_cell.angle_gamma   90.00
#
_symmetry.space_group_name_H-M   'P 1'
#
loop_
_entity.id
_entity.type
_entity.pdbx_description
1 polymer ?
#
loop_
_entity_poly.entity_id
_entity_poly.type
_entity_poly.pdbx_seq_one_letter_code
_entity_poly.pdbx_strand_id
1 'polypeptide(L)'
;AINHALETGDFTGEVYDAAVAEYMDRYCNYWIGEDAPECCTRPKKSGSESYVEGWGPNEFAPTGTLKDFEYIDKLDQIKIPSLICSGISDLCSPLVAKTMADRIPNSKWILWERARHTCFVDRHDDYCVELIKWMNQYD
;
A
#
# COMPACT_ATOMS: atom_id res chain seq x y z
N ALA A 1 9.51 -15.94 11.16
CA ALA A 1 8.92 -15.21 12.27
C ALA A 1 7.45 -14.87 11.98
N ILE A 2 7.12 -14.08 10.95
CA ILE A 2 5.73 -13.64 10.67
C ILE A 2 4.78 -14.83 10.49
N ASN A 3 5.11 -15.82 9.66
CA ASN A 3 4.25 -17.00 9.49
C ASN A 3 4.05 -17.78 10.79
N HIS A 4 5.09 -17.87 11.62
CA HIS A 4 4.98 -18.51 12.94
C HIS A 4 4.02 -17.73 13.86
N ALA A 5 4.09 -16.40 13.85
CA ALA A 5 3.17 -15.56 14.59
C ALA A 5 1.71 -15.74 14.12
N LEU A 6 1.48 -15.86 12.83
CA LEU A 6 0.15 -16.16 12.27
C LEU A 6 -0.40 -17.53 12.72
N GLU A 7 0.47 -18.53 12.82
CA GLU A 7 0.09 -19.89 13.27
C GLU A 7 -0.19 -19.97 14.75
N THR A 8 0.57 -19.22 15.56
CA THR A 8 0.50 -19.31 17.04
C THR A 8 -0.36 -18.22 17.67
N GLY A 9 -0.64 -17.13 16.94
CA GLY A 9 -1.29 -15.94 17.49
C GLY A 9 -0.37 -15.08 18.36
N ASP A 10 0.94 -15.37 18.43
CA ASP A 10 1.92 -14.59 19.19
C ASP A 10 2.64 -13.61 18.26
N PHE A 11 2.23 -12.35 18.33
CA PHE A 11 2.77 -11.23 17.57
C PHE A 11 3.69 -10.34 18.40
N THR A 12 4.49 -10.94 19.27
CA THR A 12 5.36 -10.22 20.20
C THR A 12 6.82 -10.69 20.15
N GLY A 13 7.72 -9.86 20.66
CA GLY A 13 9.12 -10.17 20.85
C GLY A 13 10.05 -9.70 19.74
N GLU A 14 11.33 -9.58 20.11
CA GLU A 14 12.37 -8.97 19.25
C GLU A 14 12.51 -9.63 17.86
N VAL A 15 12.32 -10.95 17.78
CA VAL A 15 12.44 -11.69 16.51
C VAL A 15 11.27 -11.36 15.57
N TYR A 16 10.07 -11.21 16.13
CA TYR A 16 8.91 -10.79 15.37
C TYR A 16 9.05 -9.34 14.93
N ASP A 17 9.39 -8.44 15.84
CA ASP A 17 9.55 -7.01 15.58
C ASP A 17 10.62 -6.75 14.51
N ALA A 18 11.76 -7.44 14.56
CA ALA A 18 12.80 -7.36 13.55
C ALA A 18 12.32 -7.84 12.17
N ALA A 19 11.55 -8.93 12.12
CA ALA A 19 11.01 -9.45 10.87
C ALA A 19 9.95 -8.52 10.26
N VAL A 20 9.12 -7.90 11.08
CA VAL A 20 8.15 -6.87 10.64
C VAL A 20 8.88 -5.64 10.10
N ALA A 21 9.88 -5.15 10.82
CA ALA A 21 10.67 -4.01 10.39
C ALA A 21 11.34 -4.26 9.02
N GLU A 22 11.94 -5.43 8.83
CA GLU A 22 12.55 -5.83 7.56
C GLU A 22 11.50 -5.95 6.43
N TYR A 23 10.32 -6.51 6.72
CA TYR A 23 9.24 -6.62 5.74
C TYR A 23 8.74 -5.22 5.31
N MET A 24 8.50 -4.34 6.27
CA MET A 24 8.04 -2.97 6.00
C MET A 24 9.08 -2.18 5.21
N ASP A 25 10.36 -2.34 5.51
CA ASP A 25 11.45 -1.69 4.77
C ASP A 25 11.54 -2.18 3.32
N ARG A 26 11.33 -3.47 3.07
CA ARG A 26 11.38 -4.05 1.71
C ARG A 26 10.18 -3.69 0.84
N TYR A 27 8.99 -3.59 1.42
CA TYR A 27 7.74 -3.59 0.65
C TYR A 27 6.82 -2.39 0.89
N CYS A 28 6.97 -1.68 2.01
CA CYS A 28 6.09 -0.59 2.38
C CYS A 28 6.77 0.76 2.40
N ASN A 29 7.84 0.87 3.18
CA ASN A 29 8.49 2.14 3.43
C ASN A 29 9.18 2.69 2.19
N TYR A 30 9.13 4.02 2.02
CA TYR A 30 9.93 4.72 1.03
C TYR A 30 11.42 4.71 1.41
N TRP A 31 12.27 4.87 0.40
CA TRP A 31 13.70 5.00 0.64
C TRP A 31 14.00 6.32 1.38
N ILE A 32 14.67 6.22 2.53
CA ILE A 32 15.15 7.36 3.29
C ILE A 32 16.66 7.45 3.07
N GLY A 33 17.09 8.32 2.14
CA GLY A 33 18.50 8.69 1.97
C GLY A 33 18.82 9.99 2.69
N GLU A 34 20.08 10.44 2.59
CA GLU A 34 20.52 11.72 3.17
C GLU A 34 19.71 12.92 2.62
N ASP A 35 19.24 12.81 1.36
CA ASP A 35 18.44 13.83 0.67
C ASP A 35 16.94 13.60 0.77
N ALA A 36 16.46 12.77 1.71
CA ALA A 36 15.04 12.49 1.84
C ALA A 36 14.24 13.77 2.14
N PRO A 37 13.12 14.02 1.45
CA PRO A 37 12.28 15.19 1.72
C PRO A 37 11.81 15.25 3.17
N GLU A 38 11.71 16.46 3.73
CA GLU A 38 11.28 16.66 5.14
C GLU A 38 9.94 16.00 5.44
N CYS A 39 9.01 16.01 4.48
CA CYS A 39 7.71 15.31 4.62
C CYS A 39 7.84 13.81 4.83
N CYS A 40 8.95 13.19 4.44
CA CYS A 40 9.24 11.78 4.65
C CYS A 40 9.87 11.47 6.01
N THR A 41 10.61 12.42 6.57
CA THR A 41 11.41 12.24 7.80
C THR A 41 10.76 12.83 9.04
N ARG A 42 9.83 13.78 8.90
CA ARG A 42 9.14 14.40 10.05
C ARG A 42 8.33 13.40 10.85
N PRO A 43 8.19 13.58 12.19
CA PRO A 43 7.33 12.78 13.01
C PRO A 43 5.88 12.79 12.51
N LYS A 44 5.28 11.64 12.37
CA LYS A 44 3.88 11.47 11.95
C LYS A 44 2.99 11.24 13.16
N LYS A 45 1.83 11.91 13.19
CA LYS A 45 0.75 11.57 14.11
C LYS A 45 -0.19 10.62 13.35
N SER A 46 -0.29 9.39 13.81
CA SER A 46 -1.27 8.42 13.27
C SER A 46 -2.48 8.33 14.19
N GLY A 47 -3.66 8.16 13.61
CA GLY A 47 -4.90 7.86 14.33
C GLY A 47 -4.96 6.37 14.67
N SER A 48 -4.28 5.96 15.73
CA SER A 48 -4.19 4.54 16.11
C SER A 48 -5.55 3.93 16.43
N GLU A 49 -6.46 4.68 17.04
CA GLU A 49 -7.79 4.19 17.41
C GLU A 49 -8.61 3.77 16.17
N SER A 50 -8.67 4.62 15.15
CA SER A 50 -9.39 4.31 13.90
C SER A 50 -8.77 3.14 13.15
N TYR A 51 -7.44 3.01 13.19
CA TYR A 51 -6.74 1.89 12.58
C TYR A 51 -7.08 0.57 13.29
N VAL A 52 -7.01 0.55 14.62
CA VAL A 52 -7.32 -0.65 15.42
C VAL A 52 -8.79 -1.06 15.28
N GLU A 53 -9.72 -0.10 15.25
CA GLU A 53 -11.15 -0.36 15.02
C GLU A 53 -11.40 -0.97 13.63
N GLY A 54 -10.78 -0.39 12.60
CA GLY A 54 -10.95 -0.84 11.22
C GLY A 54 -10.23 -2.14 10.91
N TRP A 55 -8.94 -2.18 11.16
CA TRP A 55 -8.07 -3.29 10.76
C TRP A 55 -7.77 -4.25 11.90
N GLY A 56 -7.47 -3.73 13.08
CA GLY A 56 -7.01 -4.49 14.23
C GLY A 56 -5.62 -4.04 14.68
N PRO A 57 -5.10 -4.59 15.76
CA PRO A 57 -3.82 -4.19 16.33
C PRO A 57 -2.59 -4.70 15.55
N ASN A 58 -2.81 -5.58 14.56
CA ASN A 58 -1.74 -6.23 13.81
C ASN A 58 -1.95 -6.15 12.30
N GLU A 59 -0.90 -5.75 11.56
CA GLU A 59 -0.94 -5.57 10.10
C GLU A 59 -1.20 -6.88 9.36
N PHE A 60 -0.68 -8.00 9.85
CA PHE A 60 -0.72 -9.30 9.16
C PHE A 60 -1.92 -10.16 9.53
N ALA A 61 -2.66 -9.78 10.57
CA ALA A 61 -3.82 -10.54 11.06
C ALA A 61 -5.00 -9.59 11.30
N PRO A 62 -5.76 -9.21 10.26
CA PRO A 62 -6.87 -8.29 10.41
C PRO A 62 -7.99 -8.92 11.28
N THR A 63 -8.34 -8.21 12.37
CA THR A 63 -9.38 -8.62 13.32
C THR A 63 -10.44 -7.53 13.55
N GLY A 64 -10.24 -6.36 12.96
CA GLY A 64 -11.16 -5.23 13.03
C GLY A 64 -12.42 -5.39 12.19
N THR A 65 -13.18 -4.31 12.05
CA THR A 65 -14.47 -4.29 11.31
C THR A 65 -14.31 -4.55 9.82
N LEU A 66 -13.11 -4.35 9.26
CA LEU A 66 -12.78 -4.58 7.85
C LEU A 66 -12.27 -5.99 7.56
N LYS A 67 -12.19 -6.91 8.55
CA LYS A 67 -11.61 -8.25 8.38
C LYS A 67 -12.27 -9.07 7.26
N ASP A 68 -13.56 -8.88 7.05
CA ASP A 68 -14.35 -9.59 6.03
C ASP A 68 -14.67 -8.70 4.81
N PHE A 69 -13.94 -7.56 4.67
CA PHE A 69 -14.15 -6.63 3.58
C PHE A 69 -13.72 -7.25 2.25
N GLU A 70 -14.67 -7.44 1.35
CA GLU A 70 -14.43 -7.98 0.01
C GLU A 70 -15.19 -7.14 -1.03
N TYR A 71 -14.47 -6.66 -2.05
CA TYR A 71 -15.04 -5.78 -3.06
C TYR A 71 -14.72 -6.20 -4.49
N ILE A 72 -13.98 -7.30 -4.69
CA ILE A 72 -13.53 -7.74 -6.01
C ILE A 72 -14.71 -7.89 -6.98
N ASP A 73 -15.82 -8.48 -6.54
CA ASP A 73 -17.01 -8.71 -7.37
C ASP A 73 -17.83 -7.44 -7.66
N LYS A 74 -17.41 -6.28 -7.12
CA LYS A 74 -18.06 -4.98 -7.35
C LYS A 74 -17.18 -3.99 -8.12
N LEU A 75 -15.96 -4.35 -8.44
CA LEU A 75 -15.02 -3.48 -9.15
C LEU A 75 -15.51 -3.07 -10.54
N ASP A 76 -16.25 -3.94 -11.21
CA ASP A 76 -16.88 -3.66 -12.50
C ASP A 76 -17.99 -2.59 -12.44
N GLN A 77 -18.49 -2.26 -11.25
CA GLN A 77 -19.46 -1.20 -11.02
C GLN A 77 -18.82 0.20 -10.97
N ILE A 78 -17.51 0.30 -10.84
CA ILE A 78 -16.77 1.57 -10.88
C ILE A 78 -16.73 2.05 -12.33
N LYS A 79 -17.54 3.06 -12.66
CA LYS A 79 -17.68 3.58 -14.02
C LYS A 79 -16.87 4.85 -14.26
N ILE A 80 -16.39 5.49 -13.21
CA ILE A 80 -15.54 6.68 -13.31
C ILE A 80 -14.14 6.29 -13.81
N PRO A 81 -13.46 7.16 -14.56
CA PRO A 81 -12.06 6.95 -14.91
C PRO A 81 -11.22 6.75 -13.65
N SER A 82 -10.37 5.74 -13.65
CA SER A 82 -9.59 5.34 -12.48
C SER A 82 -8.11 5.17 -12.84
N LEU A 83 -7.23 5.84 -12.11
CA LEU A 83 -5.79 5.63 -12.22
C LEU A 83 -5.33 4.77 -11.06
N ILE A 84 -4.72 3.62 -11.37
CA ILE A 84 -4.15 2.68 -10.40
C ILE A 84 -2.64 2.79 -10.49
N CYS A 85 -1.99 3.09 -9.37
CA CYS A 85 -0.54 3.17 -9.28
C CYS A 85 -0.04 2.18 -8.23
N SER A 86 0.97 1.39 -8.56
CA SER A 86 1.60 0.46 -7.63
C SER A 86 3.09 0.29 -7.91
N GLY A 87 3.85 -0.08 -6.90
CA GLY A 87 5.25 -0.46 -7.05
C GLY A 87 5.41 -1.94 -7.37
N ILE A 88 6.51 -2.29 -8.05
CA ILE A 88 6.81 -3.71 -8.33
C ILE A 88 7.13 -4.50 -7.06
N SER A 89 7.63 -3.82 -6.03
CA SER A 89 7.94 -4.39 -4.72
C SER A 89 6.93 -3.96 -3.65
N ASP A 90 5.68 -3.73 -4.04
CA ASP A 90 4.60 -3.32 -3.14
C ASP A 90 4.18 -4.48 -2.22
N LEU A 91 3.88 -4.19 -0.95
CA LEU A 91 3.29 -5.14 0.00
C LEU A 91 1.92 -5.66 -0.48
N CYS A 92 1.14 -4.81 -1.14
CA CYS A 92 -0.05 -5.19 -1.91
C CYS A 92 0.38 -5.65 -3.30
N SER A 93 0.92 -6.82 -3.44
CA SER A 93 1.61 -7.29 -4.64
C SER A 93 1.03 -6.78 -5.98
N PRO A 94 1.81 -6.65 -7.06
CA PRO A 94 1.32 -6.22 -8.37
C PRO A 94 0.08 -6.99 -8.88
N LEU A 95 -0.11 -8.23 -8.39
CA LEU A 95 -1.28 -9.03 -8.73
C LEU A 95 -2.59 -8.42 -8.20
N VAL A 96 -2.55 -7.80 -7.02
CA VAL A 96 -3.72 -7.08 -6.45
C VAL A 96 -4.09 -5.89 -7.32
N ALA A 97 -3.11 -5.06 -7.67
CA ALA A 97 -3.31 -3.90 -8.56
C ALA A 97 -3.78 -4.34 -9.95
N LYS A 98 -3.23 -5.45 -10.48
CA LYS A 98 -3.67 -6.04 -11.74
C LYS A 98 -5.13 -6.49 -11.68
N THR A 99 -5.56 -7.11 -10.61
CA THR A 99 -6.96 -7.54 -10.42
C THR A 99 -7.92 -6.33 -10.49
N MET A 100 -7.55 -5.22 -9.89
CA MET A 100 -8.33 -3.98 -10.02
C MET A 100 -8.34 -3.45 -11.46
N ALA A 101 -7.19 -3.42 -12.10
CA ALA A 101 -7.06 -2.92 -13.47
C ALA A 101 -7.84 -3.78 -14.49
N ASP A 102 -7.84 -5.09 -14.31
CA ASP A 102 -8.56 -6.01 -15.20
C ASP A 102 -10.09 -5.91 -15.04
N ARG A 103 -10.58 -5.49 -13.87
CA ARG A 103 -12.01 -5.47 -13.54
C ARG A 103 -12.66 -4.10 -13.62
N ILE A 104 -11.94 -3.01 -13.38
CA ILE A 104 -12.47 -1.65 -13.49
C ILE A 104 -12.46 -1.22 -14.96
N PRO A 105 -13.63 -1.02 -15.61
CA PRO A 105 -13.72 -0.87 -17.08
C PRO A 105 -12.93 0.31 -17.67
N ASN A 106 -12.85 1.42 -16.91
CA ASN A 106 -12.19 2.66 -17.36
C ASN A 106 -10.94 2.94 -16.52
N SER A 107 -10.11 1.92 -16.32
CA SER A 107 -8.88 2.07 -15.55
C SER A 107 -7.64 2.13 -16.43
N LYS A 108 -6.64 2.86 -15.92
CA LYS A 108 -5.26 2.83 -16.39
C LYS A 108 -4.40 2.36 -15.22
N TRP A 109 -3.55 1.36 -15.42
CA TRP A 109 -2.60 0.90 -14.41
C TRP A 109 -1.18 1.27 -14.79
N ILE A 110 -0.45 1.84 -13.83
CA ILE A 110 0.98 2.12 -13.92
C ILE A 110 1.70 1.32 -12.84
N LEU A 111 2.53 0.39 -13.28
CA LEU A 111 3.42 -0.38 -12.41
C LEU A 111 4.81 0.27 -12.44
N TRP A 112 5.24 0.78 -11.30
CA TRP A 112 6.50 1.48 -11.15
C TRP A 112 7.64 0.53 -10.81
N GLU A 113 8.66 0.47 -11.64
CA GLU A 113 9.93 -0.17 -11.28
C GLU A 113 10.62 0.61 -10.17
N ARG A 114 11.32 -0.10 -9.28
CA ARG A 114 12.03 0.47 -8.12
C ARG A 114 11.11 1.28 -7.20
N ALA A 115 9.90 0.81 -7.01
CA ALA A 115 8.94 1.41 -6.10
C ALA A 115 8.27 0.34 -5.24
N ARG A 116 7.89 0.73 -4.04
CA ARG A 116 7.18 -0.04 -3.02
C ARG A 116 5.77 0.50 -2.84
N HIS A 117 5.15 0.24 -1.71
CA HIS A 117 3.78 0.69 -1.42
C HIS A 117 3.63 2.22 -1.53
N THR A 118 4.62 2.97 -1.11
CA THR A 118 4.65 4.42 -1.24
C THR A 118 5.24 4.87 -2.60
N CYS A 119 4.77 4.29 -3.70
CA CYS A 119 5.31 4.55 -5.03
C CYS A 119 5.31 6.04 -5.42
N PHE A 120 4.38 6.82 -4.90
CA PHE A 120 4.31 8.29 -5.08
C PHE A 120 5.47 9.04 -4.39
N VAL A 121 6.19 8.40 -3.48
CA VAL A 121 7.43 8.92 -2.87
C VAL A 121 8.64 8.36 -3.60
N ASP A 122 8.71 7.04 -3.78
CA ASP A 122 9.84 6.36 -4.44
C ASP A 122 10.06 6.86 -5.89
N ARG A 123 8.98 7.28 -6.58
CA ARG A 123 8.99 7.76 -7.97
C ARG A 123 8.30 9.11 -8.12
N HIS A 124 8.55 10.02 -7.16
CA HIS A 124 7.81 11.28 -7.01
C HIS A 124 7.63 12.06 -8.30
N ASP A 125 8.73 12.35 -9.01
CA ASP A 125 8.68 13.20 -10.21
C ASP A 125 7.90 12.54 -11.35
N ASP A 126 8.19 11.27 -11.62
CA ASP A 126 7.46 10.49 -12.64
C ASP A 126 5.98 10.33 -12.27
N TYR A 127 5.71 10.10 -10.98
CA TYR A 127 4.34 9.99 -10.47
C TYR A 127 3.55 11.29 -10.69
N CYS A 128 4.13 12.44 -10.36
CA CYS A 128 3.50 13.74 -10.58
C CYS A 128 3.23 14.01 -12.06
N VAL A 129 4.19 13.71 -12.94
CA VAL A 129 4.03 13.87 -14.39
C VAL A 129 2.89 13.01 -14.93
N GLU A 130 2.85 11.72 -14.58
CA GLU A 130 1.80 10.81 -15.07
C GLU A 130 0.43 11.13 -14.46
N LEU A 131 0.37 11.55 -13.20
CA LEU A 131 -0.87 11.98 -12.55
C LEU A 131 -1.47 13.21 -13.24
N ILE A 132 -0.66 14.27 -13.46
CA ILE A 132 -1.11 15.49 -14.14
C ILE A 132 -1.55 15.16 -15.56
N LYS A 133 -0.76 14.38 -16.30
CA LYS A 133 -1.10 13.94 -17.67
C LYS A 133 -2.42 13.14 -17.72
N TRP A 134 -2.69 12.34 -16.71
CA TRP A 134 -3.93 11.58 -16.63
C TRP A 134 -5.11 12.49 -16.28
N MET A 135 -4.97 13.40 -15.31
CA MET A 135 -6.03 14.34 -14.94
C MET A 135 -6.45 15.24 -16.09
N ASN A 136 -5.49 15.78 -16.86
CA ASN A 136 -5.76 16.65 -18.02
C ASN A 136 -6.53 15.97 -19.16
N GLN A 137 -6.77 14.65 -19.11
CA GLN A 137 -7.61 13.96 -20.09
C GLN A 137 -9.10 14.14 -19.82
N TYR A 138 -9.45 14.63 -18.64
CA TYR A 138 -10.83 14.69 -18.13
C TYR A 138 -11.26 16.10 -17.72
N ASP A 139 -10.46 17.12 -18.03
CA ASP A 139 -10.74 18.56 -17.80
C ASP A 139 -11.59 19.19 -18.93
#